data_b8eef67e8d0a677b9304c71070536035
#
_entry.id   b8eef67e8d0a677b9304c71070536035
#
_cell.length_a   1.000
_cell.length_b   1.000
_cell.length_c   1.000
_cell.angle_alpha   90.00
_cell.angle_beta   90.00
_cell.angle_gamma   90.00
#
_symmetry.space_group_name_H-M   'P 1'
#
loop_
_entity.id
_entity.type
_entity.pdbx_description
1 polymer ?
#
loop_
_entity_poly.entity_id
_entity_poly.type
_entity_poly.pdbx_seq_one_letter_code
_entity_poly.pdbx_strand_id
1 'polypeptide(L)'
;FPYTTLFRSECYVTVDGMETDLDLGHYERFTGIHTTKANSMTTGRIYKAVIDKERRGDYLGKTIQVVPHITDEIKRNIKLLGQKYHYDYVITEIGGTIGDIESAPFMEAIRQMKWELGKRAINVHLTYVPYLKAAGELKTKPTQHSVKELQSIGIQPDILVLRTEKHLDENIRKKVAAFCNVDFDCVVQSEDLPSIYEVPVNMQDQGLDTAILRKTGEPIGETPSLGPWKEFIERRKNAKETVNIGLVGKYDLQDAYKSI
;
A
#
# COMPACT_ATOMS: atom_id res chain seq x y z
N PHE A 1 16.02 16.50 17.18
CA PHE A 1 16.66 15.29 17.71
C PHE A 1 17.80 14.92 16.79
N PRO A 2 19.05 14.89 17.28
CA PRO A 2 20.23 14.75 16.42
C PRO A 2 20.37 13.37 15.76
N TYR A 3 19.58 12.37 16.15
CA TYR A 3 19.70 11.01 15.61
C TYR A 3 18.68 10.65 14.52
N THR A 4 17.60 11.39 14.39
CA THR A 4 16.56 11.10 13.38
C THR A 4 16.86 11.72 12.02
N THR A 5 17.72 12.74 11.98
CA THR A 5 18.06 13.47 10.75
C THR A 5 19.13 12.78 9.90
N LEU A 6 19.86 11.78 10.42
CA LEU A 6 20.92 11.09 9.69
C LEU A 6 20.43 9.98 8.75
N PHE A 7 19.19 9.47 8.96
CA PHE A 7 18.68 8.30 8.25
C PHE A 7 17.29 8.48 7.63
N ARG A 8 16.67 9.66 7.76
CA ARG A 8 15.38 9.97 7.12
C ARG A 8 15.57 11.00 6.04
N SER A 9 15.22 10.63 4.83
CA SER A 9 15.26 11.52 3.67
C SER A 9 14.18 12.59 3.73
N GLU A 10 12.93 12.22 3.96
CA GLU A 10 11.78 13.12 4.06
C GLU A 10 10.82 12.67 5.14
N CYS A 11 10.17 13.65 5.80
CA CYS A 11 9.08 13.41 6.72
C CYS A 11 7.84 14.17 6.22
N TYR A 12 6.68 13.53 6.32
CA TYR A 12 5.40 14.17 6.12
C TYR A 12 4.80 14.51 7.48
N VAL A 13 4.26 15.73 7.61
CA VAL A 13 3.60 16.17 8.86
C VAL A 13 2.10 16.23 8.61
N THR A 14 1.35 15.44 9.36
CA THR A 14 -0.12 15.41 9.28
C THR A 14 -0.74 16.70 9.81
N VAL A 15 -2.03 16.94 9.52
CA VAL A 15 -2.75 18.15 9.98
C VAL A 15 -2.80 18.30 11.49
N ASP A 16 -2.65 17.21 12.24
CA ASP A 16 -2.58 17.21 13.72
C ASP A 16 -1.14 17.17 14.27
N GLY A 17 -0.14 17.50 13.42
CA GLY A 17 1.25 17.73 13.81
C GLY A 17 2.08 16.47 14.03
N MET A 18 1.64 15.31 13.57
CA MET A 18 2.42 14.08 13.68
C MET A 18 3.40 13.94 12.51
N GLU A 19 4.67 13.69 12.81
CA GLU A 19 5.67 13.28 11.84
C GLU A 19 5.45 11.82 11.43
N THR A 20 5.40 11.58 10.12
CA THR A 20 5.16 10.25 9.52
C THR A 20 6.07 10.03 8.32
N ASP A 21 6.02 8.84 7.77
CA ASP A 21 6.62 8.56 6.48
C ASP A 21 5.94 9.34 5.35
N LEU A 22 6.67 9.56 4.26
CA LEU A 22 6.25 10.36 3.11
C LEU A 22 4.96 9.84 2.44
N ASP A 23 4.70 8.55 2.55
CA ASP A 23 3.56 7.87 1.91
C ASP A 23 2.22 8.53 2.21
N LEU A 24 2.03 9.05 3.44
CA LEU A 24 0.79 9.77 3.80
C LEU A 24 0.59 11.02 2.94
N GLY A 25 1.66 11.72 2.60
CA GLY A 25 1.60 12.86 1.69
C GLY A 25 1.18 12.47 0.27
N HIS A 26 1.62 11.30 -0.20
CA HIS A 26 1.15 10.74 -1.46
C HIS A 26 -0.33 10.37 -1.39
N TYR A 27 -0.79 9.76 -0.31
CA TYR A 27 -2.22 9.43 -0.15
C TYR A 27 -3.09 10.68 -0.17
N GLU A 28 -2.70 11.74 0.53
CA GLU A 28 -3.41 13.03 0.47
C GLU A 28 -3.46 13.61 -0.95
N ARG A 29 -2.34 13.56 -1.66
CA ARG A 29 -2.23 14.08 -3.03
C ARG A 29 -3.23 13.42 -3.98
N PHE A 30 -3.45 12.12 -3.86
CA PHE A 30 -4.33 11.37 -4.77
C PHE A 30 -5.78 11.29 -4.29
N THR A 31 -6.03 11.33 -2.98
CA THR A 31 -7.39 11.22 -2.42
C THR A 31 -8.03 12.57 -2.11
N GLY A 32 -7.24 13.62 -1.91
CA GLY A 32 -7.71 14.91 -1.42
C GLY A 32 -8.19 14.87 0.05
N ILE A 33 -7.92 13.79 0.77
CA ILE A 33 -8.34 13.60 2.17
C ILE A 33 -7.15 13.87 3.08
N HIS A 34 -7.29 14.80 4.01
CA HIS A 34 -6.25 15.07 5.00
C HIS A 34 -6.06 13.90 5.96
N THR A 35 -4.82 13.52 6.14
CA THR A 35 -4.41 12.46 7.07
C THR A 35 -4.11 13.01 8.46
N THR A 36 -4.28 12.17 9.44
CA THR A 36 -4.05 12.43 10.85
C THR A 36 -3.19 11.32 11.46
N LYS A 37 -2.78 11.47 12.69
CA LYS A 37 -2.09 10.41 13.45
C LYS A 37 -2.84 9.07 13.49
N ALA A 38 -4.14 9.04 13.20
CA ALA A 38 -4.91 7.81 13.12
C ALA A 38 -4.60 7.01 11.84
N ASN A 39 -4.08 7.67 10.80
CA ASN A 39 -3.73 7.05 9.53
C ASN A 39 -2.32 6.42 9.52
N SER A 40 -1.50 6.65 10.56
CA SER A 40 -0.18 6.05 10.70
C SER A 40 -0.13 5.12 11.91
N MET A 41 0.27 3.89 11.70
CA MET A 41 0.34 2.86 12.74
C MET A 41 1.69 2.16 12.68
N THR A 42 2.60 2.58 13.56
CA THR A 42 3.94 1.99 13.65
C THR A 42 3.98 0.85 14.66
N THR A 43 4.92 -0.09 14.48
CA THR A 43 5.20 -1.18 15.43
C THR A 43 5.40 -0.64 16.84
N GLY A 44 6.22 0.41 17.00
CA GLY A 44 6.49 1.02 18.31
C GLY A 44 5.22 1.55 19.00
N ARG A 45 4.30 2.17 18.26
CA ARG A 45 3.02 2.64 18.82
C ARG A 45 2.13 1.49 19.28
N ILE A 46 2.06 0.41 18.51
CA ILE A 46 1.27 -0.77 18.88
C ILE A 46 1.82 -1.41 20.14
N TYR A 47 3.13 -1.70 20.18
CA TYR A 47 3.74 -2.33 21.36
C TYR A 47 3.63 -1.42 22.59
N LYS A 48 3.89 -0.12 22.45
CA LYS A 48 3.71 0.82 23.54
C LYS A 48 2.29 0.82 24.09
N ALA A 49 1.28 0.83 23.22
CA ALA A 49 -0.12 0.81 23.66
C ALA A 49 -0.45 -0.46 24.48
N VAL A 50 0.06 -1.62 24.07
CA VAL A 50 -0.15 -2.89 24.79
C VAL A 50 0.62 -2.90 26.13
N ILE A 51 1.88 -2.42 26.15
CA ILE A 51 2.68 -2.31 27.39
C ILE A 51 2.03 -1.34 28.39
N ASP A 52 1.53 -0.20 27.91
CA ASP A 52 0.85 0.77 28.78
C ASP A 52 -0.46 0.18 29.37
N LYS A 53 -1.20 -0.61 28.62
CA LYS A 53 -2.37 -1.35 29.12
C LYS A 53 -2.00 -2.40 30.16
N GLU A 54 -0.92 -3.15 29.91
CA GLU A 54 -0.42 -4.15 30.87
C GLU A 54 -0.05 -3.49 32.20
N ARG A 55 0.71 -2.39 32.14
CA ARG A 55 1.14 -1.65 33.35
C ARG A 55 -0.01 -1.03 34.13
N ARG A 56 -1.11 -0.67 33.47
CA ARG A 56 -2.34 -0.21 34.14
C ARG A 56 -3.16 -1.35 34.73
N GLY A 57 -2.83 -2.61 34.44
CA GLY A 57 -3.58 -3.77 34.89
C GLY A 57 -4.80 -4.12 34.05
N ASP A 58 -4.93 -3.56 32.84
CA ASP A 58 -6.07 -3.78 31.96
C ASP A 58 -6.26 -5.27 31.59
N TYR A 59 -5.21 -6.07 31.68
CA TYR A 59 -5.22 -7.50 31.37
C TYR A 59 -5.39 -8.42 32.58
N LEU A 60 -5.60 -7.86 33.77
CA LEU A 60 -5.92 -8.61 34.99
C LEU A 60 -4.89 -9.73 35.31
N GLY A 61 -3.59 -9.46 35.12
CA GLY A 61 -2.51 -10.39 35.40
C GLY A 61 -2.32 -11.53 34.38
N LYS A 62 -3.01 -11.48 33.24
CA LYS A 62 -2.80 -12.43 32.16
C LYS A 62 -1.44 -12.21 31.48
N THR A 63 -0.82 -13.31 31.05
CA THR A 63 0.40 -13.24 30.23
C THR A 63 0.12 -12.57 28.90
N ILE A 64 0.87 -11.54 28.57
CA ILE A 64 0.76 -10.80 27.32
C ILE A 64 1.55 -11.54 26.24
N GLN A 65 0.92 -11.73 25.08
CA GLN A 65 1.48 -12.44 23.91
C GLN A 65 1.26 -11.61 22.64
N VAL A 66 2.03 -11.90 21.62
CA VAL A 66 1.82 -11.26 20.30
C VAL A 66 0.41 -11.59 19.79
N VAL A 67 0.02 -12.86 19.84
CA VAL A 67 -1.35 -13.31 19.59
C VAL A 67 -1.97 -13.70 20.95
N PRO A 68 -3.10 -13.07 21.36
CA PRO A 68 -3.92 -12.13 20.58
C PRO A 68 -3.62 -10.63 20.84
N HIS A 69 -2.82 -10.24 21.85
CA HIS A 69 -2.85 -8.88 22.38
C HIS A 69 -2.31 -7.83 21.40
N ILE A 70 -1.18 -8.11 20.72
CA ILE A 70 -0.62 -7.23 19.69
C ILE A 70 -1.50 -7.25 18.42
N THR A 71 -1.91 -8.43 17.98
CA THR A 71 -2.75 -8.57 16.78
C THR A 71 -4.12 -7.92 16.96
N ASP A 72 -4.73 -8.00 18.15
CA ASP A 72 -6.00 -7.34 18.45
C ASP A 72 -5.85 -5.82 18.48
N GLU A 73 -4.72 -5.30 18.99
CA GLU A 73 -4.45 -3.87 18.96
C GLU A 73 -4.28 -3.35 17.52
N ILE A 74 -3.61 -4.11 16.66
CA ILE A 74 -3.49 -3.80 15.21
C ILE A 74 -4.88 -3.78 14.56
N LYS A 75 -5.65 -4.86 14.71
CA LYS A 75 -7.00 -4.97 14.15
C LYS A 75 -7.93 -3.86 14.63
N ARG A 76 -7.83 -3.51 15.93
CA ARG A 76 -8.60 -2.42 16.52
C ARG A 76 -8.29 -1.08 15.84
N ASN A 77 -7.03 -0.77 15.62
CA ASN A 77 -6.63 0.49 14.99
C ASN A 77 -7.12 0.58 13.53
N ILE A 78 -7.00 -0.50 12.75
CA ILE A 78 -7.51 -0.55 11.36
C ILE A 78 -9.03 -0.32 11.35
N LYS A 79 -9.78 -1.04 12.19
CA LYS A 79 -11.25 -0.92 12.26
C LYS A 79 -11.70 0.46 12.76
N LEU A 80 -10.95 1.06 13.69
CA LEU A 80 -11.28 2.36 14.28
C LEU A 80 -11.33 3.49 13.24
N LEU A 81 -10.45 3.47 12.26
CA LEU A 81 -10.42 4.49 11.20
C LEU A 81 -11.74 4.52 10.42
N GLY A 82 -12.20 3.36 9.96
CA GLY A 82 -13.47 3.23 9.24
C GLY A 82 -14.67 3.58 10.12
N GLN A 83 -14.68 3.13 11.37
CA GLN A 83 -15.78 3.41 12.32
C GLN A 83 -15.87 4.89 12.68
N LYS A 84 -14.74 5.54 12.95
CA LYS A 84 -14.69 6.94 13.38
C LYS A 84 -15.17 7.92 12.30
N TYR A 85 -14.81 7.63 11.05
CA TYR A 85 -15.08 8.54 9.93
C TYR A 85 -16.18 8.05 8.98
N HIS A 86 -16.79 6.89 9.28
CA HIS A 86 -17.83 6.25 8.47
C HIS A 86 -17.41 6.04 7.00
N TYR A 87 -16.16 5.63 6.79
CA TYR A 87 -15.66 5.34 5.45
C TYR A 87 -16.22 4.02 4.92
N ASP A 88 -16.63 4.03 3.66
CA ASP A 88 -17.06 2.81 2.94
C ASP A 88 -15.89 1.87 2.71
N TYR A 89 -14.69 2.42 2.45
CA TYR A 89 -13.46 1.68 2.22
C TYR A 89 -12.33 2.19 3.11
N VAL A 90 -11.58 1.26 3.68
CA VAL A 90 -10.33 1.53 4.40
C VAL A 90 -9.22 0.77 3.69
N ILE A 91 -8.28 1.50 3.10
CA ILE A 91 -7.10 0.93 2.47
C ILE A 91 -5.98 0.95 3.50
N THR A 92 -5.45 -0.22 3.82
CA THR A 92 -4.33 -0.37 4.76
C THR A 92 -3.12 -0.89 4.01
N GLU A 93 -2.07 -0.10 3.98
CA GLU A 93 -0.77 -0.54 3.47
C GLU A 93 0.02 -1.17 4.60
N ILE A 94 0.67 -2.30 4.29
CA ILE A 94 1.66 -2.93 5.16
C ILE A 94 3.02 -2.71 4.52
N GLY A 95 3.83 -1.85 5.14
CA GLY A 95 5.17 -1.53 4.66
C GLY A 95 6.14 -2.71 4.80
N GLY A 96 7.17 -2.69 3.98
CA GLY A 96 8.22 -3.70 3.95
C GLY A 96 7.97 -4.83 2.96
N THR A 97 8.91 -5.76 2.91
CA THR A 97 8.83 -6.95 2.06
C THR A 97 8.16 -8.09 2.82
N ILE A 98 7.34 -8.89 2.13
CA ILE A 98 6.77 -10.08 2.73
C ILE A 98 7.88 -11.03 3.24
N GLY A 99 7.74 -11.51 4.47
CA GLY A 99 8.75 -12.31 5.15
C GLY A 99 9.64 -11.50 6.10
N ASP A 100 9.57 -10.18 6.09
CA ASP A 100 10.29 -9.35 7.06
C ASP A 100 9.75 -9.58 8.48
N ILE A 101 10.68 -9.72 9.42
CA ILE A 101 10.37 -10.05 10.81
C ILE A 101 9.52 -8.95 11.50
N GLU A 102 9.78 -7.70 11.13
CA GLU A 102 9.08 -6.52 11.66
C GLU A 102 7.61 -6.48 11.29
N SER A 103 7.25 -7.01 10.13
CA SER A 103 5.87 -7.03 9.63
C SER A 103 5.07 -8.25 10.10
N ALA A 104 5.71 -9.27 10.68
CA ALA A 104 5.06 -10.53 11.04
C ALA A 104 3.78 -10.36 11.91
N PRO A 105 3.73 -9.52 12.96
CA PRO A 105 2.51 -9.31 13.73
C PRO A 105 1.38 -8.67 12.91
N PHE A 106 1.71 -7.80 11.97
CA PHE A 106 0.74 -7.17 11.07
C PHE A 106 0.16 -8.21 10.08
N MET A 107 1.01 -9.04 9.50
CA MET A 107 0.58 -10.12 8.62
C MET A 107 -0.36 -11.11 9.34
N GLU A 108 -0.04 -11.49 10.58
CA GLU A 108 -0.92 -12.32 11.39
C GLU A 108 -2.27 -11.62 11.67
N ALA A 109 -2.25 -10.32 11.98
CA ALA A 109 -3.48 -9.55 12.18
C ALA A 109 -4.34 -9.50 10.91
N ILE A 110 -3.72 -9.29 9.73
CA ILE A 110 -4.41 -9.29 8.42
C ILE A 110 -5.01 -10.66 8.11
N ARG A 111 -4.27 -11.74 8.37
CA ARG A 111 -4.76 -13.12 8.22
C ARG A 111 -6.02 -13.34 9.04
N GLN A 112 -6.01 -12.91 10.31
CA GLN A 112 -7.19 -12.99 11.19
C GLN A 112 -8.34 -12.10 10.70
N MET A 113 -8.04 -10.87 10.24
CA MET A 113 -9.06 -9.97 9.70
C MET A 113 -9.74 -10.54 8.45
N LYS A 114 -8.98 -11.19 7.57
CA LYS A 114 -9.56 -11.87 6.40
C LYS A 114 -10.55 -12.95 6.82
N TRP A 115 -10.21 -13.71 7.86
CA TRP A 115 -11.10 -14.72 8.44
C TRP A 115 -12.36 -14.08 9.06
N GLU A 116 -12.20 -13.02 9.86
CA GLU A 116 -13.30 -12.36 10.56
C GLU A 116 -14.26 -11.63 9.60
N LEU A 117 -13.74 -11.01 8.54
CA LEU A 117 -14.50 -10.14 7.65
C LEU A 117 -14.93 -10.81 6.34
N GLY A 118 -14.35 -11.95 6.00
CA GLY A 118 -14.68 -12.71 4.79
C GLY A 118 -14.46 -11.87 3.52
N LYS A 119 -15.49 -11.73 2.71
CA LYS A 119 -15.44 -10.94 1.46
C LYS A 119 -15.22 -9.44 1.66
N ARG A 120 -15.53 -8.90 2.85
CA ARG A 120 -15.32 -7.47 3.16
C ARG A 120 -13.84 -7.10 3.36
N ALA A 121 -12.93 -8.07 3.41
CA ALA A 121 -11.50 -7.83 3.42
C ALA A 121 -10.88 -8.52 2.21
N ILE A 122 -10.13 -7.79 1.42
CA ILE A 122 -9.36 -8.32 0.27
C ILE A 122 -7.88 -8.03 0.46
N ASN A 123 -7.06 -8.93 -0.05
CA ASN A 123 -5.62 -8.80 -0.05
C ASN A 123 -5.12 -8.47 -1.46
N VAL A 124 -4.64 -7.26 -1.63
CA VAL A 124 -3.97 -6.83 -2.86
C VAL A 124 -2.48 -6.94 -2.63
N HIS A 125 -1.81 -7.79 -3.39
CA HIS A 125 -0.38 -8.02 -3.25
C HIS A 125 0.39 -7.37 -4.39
N LEU A 126 1.26 -6.43 -4.04
CA LEU A 126 2.14 -5.74 -4.98
C LEU A 126 3.43 -6.54 -5.12
N THR A 127 3.82 -6.87 -6.34
CA THR A 127 5.05 -7.60 -6.65
C THR A 127 5.82 -6.94 -7.78
N TYR A 128 7.05 -7.39 -7.99
CA TYR A 128 7.91 -6.87 -9.04
C TYR A 128 8.26 -7.95 -10.08
N VAL A 129 8.11 -7.60 -11.36
CA VAL A 129 8.52 -8.40 -12.50
C VAL A 129 9.69 -7.70 -13.19
N PRO A 130 10.94 -8.01 -12.81
CA PRO A 130 12.12 -7.34 -13.38
C PRO A 130 12.34 -7.71 -14.85
N TYR A 131 12.80 -6.71 -15.60
CA TYR A 131 13.36 -6.92 -16.92
C TYR A 131 14.88 -7.09 -16.85
N LEU A 132 15.36 -8.24 -17.23
CA LEU A 132 16.79 -8.50 -17.26
C LEU A 132 17.37 -8.03 -18.61
N LYS A 133 17.98 -6.86 -18.64
CA LYS A 133 18.54 -6.23 -19.85
C LYS A 133 19.51 -7.14 -20.60
N ALA A 134 20.39 -7.86 -19.86
CA ALA A 134 21.37 -8.76 -20.44
C ALA A 134 20.75 -10.00 -21.15
N ALA A 135 19.61 -10.46 -20.67
CA ALA A 135 18.88 -11.60 -21.21
C ALA A 135 17.74 -11.20 -22.16
N GLY A 136 17.37 -9.92 -22.19
CA GLY A 136 16.27 -9.42 -22.98
C GLY A 136 14.88 -9.95 -22.58
N GLU A 137 14.72 -10.38 -21.32
CA GLU A 137 13.49 -11.04 -20.87
C GLU A 137 12.97 -10.56 -19.51
N LEU A 138 11.66 -10.72 -19.32
CA LEU A 138 10.96 -10.48 -18.05
C LEU A 138 10.99 -11.74 -17.19
N LYS A 139 11.24 -11.58 -15.89
CA LYS A 139 11.33 -12.69 -14.93
C LYS A 139 10.15 -12.68 -13.96
N THR A 140 9.33 -13.72 -14.00
CA THR A 140 8.18 -13.90 -13.11
C THR A 140 8.53 -14.63 -11.80
N LYS A 141 9.75 -15.15 -11.66
CA LYS A 141 10.16 -15.90 -10.45
C LYS A 141 10.11 -15.07 -9.17
N PRO A 142 10.55 -13.80 -9.12
CA PRO A 142 10.43 -12.98 -7.92
C PRO A 142 8.98 -12.84 -7.43
N THR A 143 8.05 -12.58 -8.36
CA THR A 143 6.60 -12.56 -8.06
C THR A 143 6.12 -13.89 -7.49
N GLN A 144 6.47 -15.01 -8.11
CA GLN A 144 6.08 -16.34 -7.65
C GLN A 144 6.62 -16.64 -6.24
N HIS A 145 7.85 -16.24 -5.93
CA HIS A 145 8.45 -16.41 -4.60
C HIS A 145 7.73 -15.54 -3.57
N SER A 146 7.49 -14.28 -3.88
CA SER A 146 6.78 -13.34 -3.00
C SER A 146 5.37 -13.86 -2.65
N VAL A 147 4.63 -14.36 -3.64
CA VAL A 147 3.31 -14.94 -3.40
C VAL A 147 3.38 -16.23 -2.58
N LYS A 148 4.38 -17.08 -2.82
CA LYS A 148 4.57 -18.29 -2.00
C LYS A 148 4.87 -17.96 -0.55
N GLU A 149 5.67 -16.93 -0.31
CA GLU A 149 5.95 -16.47 1.05
C GLU A 149 4.67 -15.99 1.73
N LEU A 150 3.85 -15.18 1.05
CA LEU A 150 2.55 -14.77 1.55
C LEU A 150 1.62 -15.96 1.86
N GLN A 151 1.58 -16.95 0.97
CA GLN A 151 0.79 -18.17 1.17
C GLN A 151 1.30 -19.01 2.33
N SER A 152 2.62 -19.02 2.60
CA SER A 152 3.22 -19.80 3.69
C SER A 152 2.72 -19.37 5.07
N ILE A 153 2.35 -18.10 5.21
CA ILE A 153 1.73 -17.55 6.43
C ILE A 153 0.19 -17.59 6.41
N GLY A 154 -0.40 -18.27 5.42
CA GLY A 154 -1.85 -18.50 5.34
C GLY A 154 -2.65 -17.36 4.73
N ILE A 155 -2.01 -16.48 3.94
CA ILE A 155 -2.70 -15.40 3.21
C ILE A 155 -2.67 -15.70 1.71
N GLN A 156 -3.85 -15.83 1.11
CA GLN A 156 -4.02 -15.90 -0.34
C GLN A 156 -4.27 -14.48 -0.87
N PRO A 157 -3.50 -13.99 -1.86
CA PRO A 157 -3.82 -12.73 -2.53
C PRO A 157 -5.12 -12.88 -3.32
N ASP A 158 -6.00 -11.90 -3.22
CA ASP A 158 -7.21 -11.80 -4.03
C ASP A 158 -6.90 -11.13 -5.39
N ILE A 159 -5.97 -10.17 -5.37
CA ILE A 159 -5.53 -9.40 -6.54
C ILE A 159 -4.01 -9.30 -6.51
N LEU A 160 -3.38 -9.42 -7.67
CA LEU A 160 -1.96 -9.16 -7.87
C LEU A 160 -1.77 -7.89 -8.70
N VAL A 161 -0.93 -6.99 -8.20
CA VAL A 161 -0.43 -5.84 -8.96
C VAL A 161 1.02 -6.07 -9.30
N LEU A 162 1.32 -6.22 -10.59
CA LEU A 162 2.64 -6.54 -11.10
C LEU A 162 3.35 -5.26 -11.55
N ARG A 163 4.23 -4.74 -10.72
CA ARG A 163 5.09 -3.63 -11.12
C ARG A 163 6.15 -4.11 -12.11
N THR A 164 6.33 -3.37 -13.20
CA THR A 164 7.23 -3.75 -14.29
C THR A 164 7.73 -2.53 -15.06
N GLU A 165 8.96 -2.62 -15.61
CA GLU A 165 9.51 -1.61 -16.52
C GLU A 165 9.00 -1.77 -17.97
N LYS A 166 8.45 -2.92 -18.29
CA LYS A 166 8.03 -3.30 -19.65
C LYS A 166 6.64 -3.88 -19.63
N HIS A 167 5.92 -3.71 -20.73
CA HIS A 167 4.64 -4.34 -20.93
C HIS A 167 4.71 -5.85 -20.76
N LEU A 168 3.77 -6.42 -19.99
CA LEU A 168 3.61 -7.86 -19.81
C LEU A 168 2.59 -8.37 -20.83
N ASP A 169 3.02 -9.29 -21.67
CA ASP A 169 2.10 -9.96 -22.55
C ASP A 169 1.09 -10.84 -21.79
N GLU A 170 0.02 -11.19 -22.46
CA GLU A 170 -1.07 -11.97 -21.88
C GLU A 170 -0.61 -13.35 -21.38
N ASN A 171 0.38 -13.98 -22.06
CA ASN A 171 0.89 -15.29 -21.65
C ASN A 171 1.66 -15.21 -20.34
N ILE A 172 2.44 -14.15 -20.15
CA ILE A 172 3.15 -13.90 -18.87
C ILE A 172 2.12 -13.70 -17.76
N ARG A 173 1.07 -12.90 -17.98
CA ARG A 173 0.02 -12.67 -16.99
C ARG A 173 -0.76 -13.95 -16.67
N LYS A 174 -1.12 -14.76 -17.67
CA LYS A 174 -1.76 -16.07 -17.49
C LYS A 174 -0.88 -17.03 -16.69
N LYS A 175 0.42 -17.06 -16.99
CA LYS A 175 1.38 -17.86 -16.25
C LYS A 175 1.45 -17.44 -14.77
N VAL A 176 1.49 -16.14 -14.48
CA VAL A 176 1.50 -15.64 -13.09
C VAL A 176 0.20 -15.99 -12.39
N ALA A 177 -0.95 -15.77 -13.02
CA ALA A 177 -2.26 -16.12 -12.51
C ALA A 177 -2.33 -17.58 -12.08
N ALA A 178 -1.92 -18.49 -12.96
CA ALA A 178 -1.91 -19.93 -12.68
C ALA A 178 -0.98 -20.32 -11.53
N PHE A 179 0.24 -19.77 -11.49
CA PHE A 179 1.20 -20.06 -10.41
C PHE A 179 0.79 -19.54 -9.03
N CYS A 180 0.06 -18.45 -9.02
CA CYS A 180 -0.32 -17.73 -7.80
C CYS A 180 -1.74 -18.07 -7.34
N ASN A 181 -2.48 -18.88 -8.07
CA ASN A 181 -3.90 -19.20 -7.81
C ASN A 181 -4.76 -17.94 -7.70
N VAL A 182 -4.59 -17.03 -8.66
CA VAL A 182 -5.37 -15.79 -8.75
C VAL A 182 -6.07 -15.77 -10.11
N ASP A 183 -7.31 -15.31 -10.14
CA ASP A 183 -8.05 -15.17 -11.40
C ASP A 183 -7.30 -14.24 -12.36
N PHE A 184 -7.30 -14.57 -13.64
CA PHE A 184 -6.53 -13.82 -14.63
C PHE A 184 -6.89 -12.33 -14.67
N ASP A 185 -8.15 -11.98 -14.55
CA ASP A 185 -8.66 -10.62 -14.50
C ASP A 185 -8.41 -9.88 -13.16
N CYS A 186 -7.83 -10.59 -12.20
CA CYS A 186 -7.29 -10.02 -10.96
C CYS A 186 -5.75 -9.89 -10.97
N VAL A 187 -5.11 -10.13 -12.12
CA VAL A 187 -3.68 -9.90 -12.31
C VAL A 187 -3.49 -8.61 -13.12
N VAL A 188 -3.25 -7.52 -12.42
CA VAL A 188 -3.14 -6.16 -12.95
C VAL A 188 -1.66 -5.81 -13.14
N GLN A 189 -1.32 -5.20 -14.25
CA GLN A 189 0.05 -4.71 -14.45
C GLN A 189 0.15 -3.22 -14.11
N SER A 190 1.22 -2.85 -13.45
CA SER A 190 1.62 -1.48 -13.17
C SER A 190 2.94 -1.20 -13.87
N GLU A 191 2.84 -0.74 -15.11
CA GLU A 191 4.00 -0.37 -15.92
C GLU A 191 4.56 0.98 -15.48
N ASP A 192 5.87 1.17 -15.62
CA ASP A 192 6.48 2.47 -15.35
C ASP A 192 5.96 3.50 -16.35
N LEU A 193 5.40 4.57 -15.83
CA LEU A 193 4.76 5.64 -16.61
C LEU A 193 5.59 6.93 -16.54
N PRO A 194 5.46 7.81 -17.55
CA PRO A 194 6.17 9.09 -17.57
C PRO A 194 5.82 10.01 -16.38
N SER A 195 4.69 9.77 -15.75
CA SER A 195 4.23 10.51 -14.58
C SER A 195 3.41 9.64 -13.65
N ILE A 196 3.63 9.83 -12.34
CA ILE A 196 2.81 9.19 -11.31
C ILE A 196 1.33 9.56 -11.41
N TYR A 197 1.00 10.70 -11.98
CA TYR A 197 -0.38 11.15 -12.21
C TYR A 197 -1.11 10.35 -13.29
N GLU A 198 -0.41 9.59 -14.12
CA GLU A 198 -1.01 8.70 -15.11
C GLU A 198 -1.40 7.33 -14.51
N VAL A 199 -0.86 7.00 -13.33
CA VAL A 199 -1.09 5.70 -12.67
C VAL A 199 -2.58 5.42 -12.39
N PRO A 200 -3.40 6.34 -11.85
CA PRO A 200 -4.81 6.05 -11.61
C PRO A 200 -5.59 5.69 -12.88
N VAL A 201 -5.30 6.37 -13.99
CA VAL A 201 -5.93 6.06 -15.27
C VAL A 201 -5.48 4.70 -15.80
N ASN A 202 -4.18 4.41 -15.71
CA ASN A 202 -3.64 3.11 -16.11
C ASN A 202 -4.24 1.96 -15.26
N MET A 203 -4.38 2.14 -13.95
CA MET A 203 -4.99 1.13 -13.08
C MET A 203 -6.46 0.90 -13.42
N GLN A 204 -7.21 1.94 -13.75
CA GLN A 204 -8.60 1.81 -14.21
C GLN A 204 -8.67 1.06 -15.54
N ASP A 205 -7.82 1.42 -16.51
CA ASP A 205 -7.76 0.76 -17.82
C ASP A 205 -7.37 -0.73 -17.70
N GLN A 206 -6.60 -1.08 -16.65
CA GLN A 206 -6.28 -2.47 -16.31
C GLN A 206 -7.40 -3.19 -15.53
N GLY A 207 -8.46 -2.48 -15.11
CA GLY A 207 -9.62 -3.04 -14.42
C GLY A 207 -9.42 -3.32 -12.94
N LEU A 208 -8.50 -2.61 -12.27
CA LEU A 208 -8.24 -2.79 -10.83
C LEU A 208 -9.48 -2.50 -9.99
N ASP A 209 -10.19 -1.41 -10.27
CA ASP A 209 -11.43 -1.03 -9.62
C ASP A 209 -12.52 -2.11 -9.76
N THR A 210 -12.73 -2.60 -10.97
CA THR A 210 -13.67 -3.69 -11.26
C THR A 210 -13.29 -4.98 -10.52
N ALA A 211 -11.99 -5.31 -10.47
CA ALA A 211 -11.50 -6.48 -9.73
C ALA A 211 -11.77 -6.34 -8.22
N ILE A 212 -11.58 -5.16 -7.65
CA ILE A 212 -11.87 -4.86 -6.23
C ILE A 212 -13.36 -5.05 -5.95
N LEU A 213 -14.25 -4.41 -6.72
CA LEU A 213 -15.71 -4.53 -6.55
C LEU A 213 -16.18 -5.98 -6.64
N ARG A 214 -15.66 -6.73 -7.62
CA ARG A 214 -15.97 -8.15 -7.77
C ARG A 214 -15.56 -8.98 -6.56
N LYS A 215 -14.35 -8.75 -6.05
CA LYS A 215 -13.82 -9.53 -4.90
C LYS A 215 -14.50 -9.16 -3.59
N THR A 216 -14.96 -7.93 -3.42
CA THR A 216 -15.76 -7.50 -2.26
C THR A 216 -17.22 -7.92 -2.37
N GLY A 217 -17.68 -8.25 -3.57
CA GLY A 217 -19.10 -8.60 -3.84
C GLY A 217 -19.99 -7.37 -4.00
N GLU A 218 -19.40 -6.22 -4.27
CA GLU A 218 -20.11 -4.98 -4.56
C GLU A 218 -20.63 -4.96 -6.01
N PRO A 219 -21.72 -4.24 -6.27
CA PRO A 219 -22.23 -4.08 -7.63
C PRO A 219 -21.20 -3.40 -8.54
N ILE A 220 -20.97 -3.99 -9.71
CA ILE A 220 -20.18 -3.35 -10.76
C ILE A 220 -21.13 -2.41 -11.49
N GLY A 221 -21.06 -1.12 -11.17
CA GLY A 221 -21.80 -0.06 -11.84
C GLY A 221 -21.08 0.47 -13.09
N GLU A 222 -21.47 1.65 -13.51
CA GLU A 222 -20.75 2.38 -14.56
C GLU A 222 -19.33 2.71 -14.09
N THR A 223 -18.35 2.56 -14.98
CA THR A 223 -16.96 2.93 -14.70
C THR A 223 -16.88 4.42 -14.39
N PRO A 224 -16.33 4.83 -13.21
CA PRO A 224 -16.24 6.22 -12.87
C PRO A 224 -15.48 7.03 -13.92
N SER A 225 -16.01 8.18 -14.27
CA SER A 225 -15.29 9.09 -15.16
C SER A 225 -14.12 9.72 -14.42
N LEU A 226 -12.89 9.51 -14.89
CA LEU A 226 -11.70 10.23 -14.45
C LEU A 226 -11.49 11.51 -15.28
N GLY A 227 -12.55 12.13 -15.77
CA GLY A 227 -12.51 13.30 -16.65
C GLY A 227 -11.60 14.43 -16.14
N PRO A 228 -11.83 15.00 -14.94
CA PRO A 228 -10.99 16.07 -14.39
C PRO A 228 -9.52 15.65 -14.23
N TRP A 229 -9.27 14.38 -13.94
CA TRP A 229 -7.92 13.85 -13.81
C TRP A 229 -7.24 13.71 -15.18
N LYS A 230 -7.96 13.22 -16.18
CA LYS A 230 -7.47 13.13 -17.56
C LYS A 230 -7.18 14.53 -18.14
N GLU A 231 -8.04 15.51 -17.88
CA GLU A 231 -7.81 16.90 -18.27
C GLU A 231 -6.55 17.49 -17.61
N PHE A 232 -6.31 17.18 -16.35
CA PHE A 232 -5.09 17.60 -15.66
C PHE A 232 -3.84 17.00 -16.33
N ILE A 233 -3.86 15.70 -16.66
CA ILE A 233 -2.76 15.02 -17.36
C ILE A 233 -2.49 15.69 -18.73
N GLU A 234 -3.55 15.95 -19.50
CA GLU A 234 -3.43 16.60 -20.81
C GLU A 234 -2.89 18.03 -20.70
N ARG A 235 -3.35 18.82 -19.73
CA ARG A 235 -2.79 20.17 -19.49
C ARG A 235 -1.30 20.09 -19.16
N ARG A 236 -0.90 19.12 -18.33
CA ARG A 236 0.51 18.91 -18.00
C ARG A 236 1.34 18.53 -19.23
N LYS A 237 0.85 17.63 -20.09
CA LYS A 237 1.52 17.21 -21.33
C LYS A 237 1.69 18.36 -22.31
N ASN A 238 0.73 19.28 -22.36
CA ASN A 238 0.69 20.39 -23.28
C ASN A 238 1.33 21.68 -22.71
N ALA A 239 1.83 21.67 -21.49
CA ALA A 239 2.49 22.80 -20.88
C ALA A 239 3.77 23.17 -21.64
N LYS A 240 3.87 24.43 -22.08
CA LYS A 240 5.00 24.95 -22.86
C LYS A 240 5.87 25.92 -22.07
N GLU A 241 5.33 26.47 -21.01
CA GLU A 241 6.03 27.46 -20.19
C GLU A 241 6.83 26.76 -19.09
N THR A 242 7.98 27.33 -18.78
CA THR A 242 8.86 26.84 -17.70
C THR A 242 8.82 27.82 -16.54
N VAL A 243 8.61 27.29 -15.34
CA VAL A 243 8.70 28.05 -14.09
C VAL A 243 9.95 27.61 -13.33
N ASN A 244 10.76 28.54 -12.92
CA ASN A 244 11.93 28.26 -12.09
C ASN A 244 11.55 28.35 -10.61
N ILE A 245 11.72 27.26 -9.89
CA ILE A 245 11.51 27.20 -8.45
C ILE A 245 12.86 27.02 -7.78
N GLY A 246 13.22 27.96 -6.92
CA GLY A 246 14.44 27.89 -6.11
C GLY A 246 14.17 27.03 -4.86
N LEU A 247 14.88 25.92 -4.74
CA LEU A 247 14.85 25.09 -3.53
C LEU A 247 16.01 25.49 -2.62
N VAL A 248 15.69 25.98 -1.43
CA VAL A 248 16.68 26.34 -0.41
C VAL A 248 16.59 25.34 0.73
N GLY A 249 17.57 24.48 0.87
CA GLY A 249 17.60 23.43 1.85
C GLY A 249 18.96 23.29 2.53
N LYS A 250 18.98 22.62 3.66
CA LYS A 250 20.18 22.30 4.43
C LYS A 250 20.95 21.11 3.86
N TYR A 251 20.27 20.18 3.21
CA TYR A 251 20.82 18.90 2.76
C TYR A 251 20.87 18.81 1.24
N ASP A 252 21.70 17.91 0.73
CA ASP A 252 21.78 17.63 -0.70
C ASP A 252 20.48 16.94 -1.20
N LEU A 253 20.12 17.24 -2.45
CA LEU A 253 18.83 16.86 -3.05
C LEU A 253 18.65 15.36 -3.32
N GLN A 254 19.74 14.58 -3.31
CA GLN A 254 19.68 13.20 -3.80
C GLN A 254 18.80 12.25 -2.97
N ASP A 255 18.72 12.48 -1.65
CA ASP A 255 17.93 11.63 -0.77
C ASP A 255 16.93 12.38 0.12
N ALA A 256 17.13 13.69 0.32
CA ALA A 256 16.37 14.45 1.31
C ALA A 256 15.05 15.05 0.78
N TYR A 257 14.88 15.17 -0.55
CA TYR A 257 13.74 15.89 -1.15
C TYR A 257 13.22 15.18 -2.42
N LYS A 258 13.04 13.86 -2.35
CA LYS A 258 12.65 13.04 -3.51
C LYS A 258 11.28 13.40 -4.09
N SER A 259 10.38 13.93 -3.28
CA SER A 259 9.03 14.31 -3.72
C SER A 259 8.96 15.67 -4.38
N ILE A 260 10.03 16.48 -4.29
CA ILE A 260 10.14 17.80 -4.91
C ILE A 260 10.84 17.72 -6.26
#